data_a56c5bfefc87554c97bbde728e5a327c
#
_entry.id   a56c5bfefc87554c97bbde728e5a327c
#
_cell.length_a   1.000
_cell.length_b   1.000
_cell.length_c   1.000
_cell.angle_alpha   90.00
_cell.angle_beta   90.00
_cell.angle_gamma   90.00
#
_symmetry.space_group_name_H-M   'P 1'
#
loop_
_entity.id
_entity.type
_entity.pdbx_description
1 polymer ?
#
loop_
_entity_poly.entity_id
_entity_poly.type
_entity_poly.pdbx_seq_one_letter_code
_entity_poly.pdbx_strand_id
1 'polypeptide(L)'
;MEERGSGIDKVIESVEIFQLPAPEFLRDNKFVKVIIYTHREFRDMTKEDRIRACWQHCVIKWVSKEFMTNTTLRERFNLKGKNDYVQVSKIIRATIEKGLIKQDESNRYIPAWA
;
A
#
# COMPACT_ATOMS: atom_id res chain seq x y z
N MET A 1 17.59 -0.55 22.90
CA MET A 1 17.09 -0.54 21.55
C MET A 1 15.61 -0.79 21.50
N GLU A 2 14.94 -0.15 20.61
CA GLU A 2 13.52 -0.27 20.51
C GLU A 2 13.12 -1.48 19.66
N GLU A 3 12.42 -2.43 20.26
CA GLU A 3 11.96 -3.62 19.56
C GLU A 3 10.49 -3.56 19.20
N ARG A 4 9.78 -2.61 19.76
CA ARG A 4 8.35 -2.49 19.55
C ARG A 4 8.07 -2.14 18.10
N GLY A 5 7.18 -2.89 17.47
CA GLY A 5 6.82 -2.66 16.08
C GLY A 5 7.71 -3.37 15.07
N SER A 6 8.89 -3.85 15.46
CA SER A 6 9.80 -4.44 14.48
C SER A 6 9.20 -5.68 13.80
N GLY A 7 8.35 -6.46 14.50
CA GLY A 7 7.67 -7.59 13.90
C GLY A 7 6.68 -7.14 12.83
N ILE A 8 5.89 -6.10 13.10
CA ILE A 8 4.93 -5.55 12.15
C ILE A 8 5.65 -4.92 10.97
N ASP A 9 6.73 -4.17 11.23
CA ASP A 9 7.51 -3.55 10.17
C ASP A 9 8.08 -4.59 9.21
N LYS A 10 8.57 -5.71 9.73
CA LYS A 10 9.10 -6.78 8.89
C LYS A 10 8.02 -7.43 8.05
N VAL A 11 6.82 -7.61 8.59
CA VAL A 11 5.69 -8.15 7.83
C VAL A 11 5.37 -7.23 6.65
N ILE A 12 5.27 -5.94 6.90
CA ILE A 12 4.94 -4.97 5.86
C ILE A 12 6.04 -4.92 4.80
N GLU A 13 7.30 -4.90 5.20
CA GLU A 13 8.42 -4.93 4.27
C GLU A 13 8.40 -6.18 3.40
N SER A 14 8.14 -7.34 4.00
CA SER A 14 8.07 -8.60 3.25
C SER A 14 6.94 -8.58 2.24
N VAL A 15 5.77 -8.06 2.62
CA VAL A 15 4.64 -7.94 1.72
C VAL A 15 5.00 -7.07 0.51
N GLU A 16 5.69 -5.96 0.73
CA GLU A 16 6.11 -5.08 -0.37
C GLU A 16 7.14 -5.76 -1.27
N ILE A 17 8.14 -6.40 -0.68
CA ILE A 17 9.21 -7.05 -1.44
C ILE A 17 8.66 -8.19 -2.29
N PHE A 18 7.78 -9.01 -1.74
CA PHE A 18 7.23 -10.17 -2.44
C PHE A 18 5.94 -9.85 -3.20
N GLN A 19 5.54 -8.59 -3.24
CA GLN A 19 4.37 -8.13 -3.99
C GLN A 19 3.09 -8.87 -3.57
N LEU A 20 2.97 -9.15 -2.27
CA LEU A 20 1.80 -9.81 -1.71
C LEU A 20 0.66 -8.81 -1.52
N PRO A 21 -0.59 -9.28 -1.46
CA PRO A 21 -1.69 -8.41 -1.04
C PRO A 21 -1.38 -7.84 0.35
N ALA A 22 -1.80 -6.60 0.58
CA ALA A 22 -1.53 -5.94 1.85
C ALA A 22 -2.21 -6.70 2.99
N PRO A 23 -1.54 -6.87 4.15
CA PRO A 23 -2.14 -7.57 5.27
C PRO A 23 -3.25 -6.75 5.91
N GLU A 24 -4.13 -7.41 6.61
CA GLU A 24 -5.16 -6.74 7.41
C GLU A 24 -4.78 -6.83 8.88
N PHE A 25 -4.96 -5.71 9.58
CA PHE A 25 -4.72 -5.64 11.02
C PHE A 25 -6.05 -5.43 11.71
N LEU A 26 -6.46 -6.45 12.47
CA LEU A 26 -7.73 -6.42 13.20
C LEU A 26 -7.43 -6.29 14.69
N ARG A 27 -8.15 -5.38 15.35
CA ARG A 27 -7.90 -5.09 16.75
C ARG A 27 -9.05 -5.57 17.62
N ASP A 28 -8.70 -6.26 18.69
CA ASP A 28 -9.62 -6.67 19.75
C ASP A 28 -9.14 -6.03 21.05
N ASN A 29 -9.96 -6.11 22.09
CA ASN A 29 -9.62 -5.56 23.41
C ASN A 29 -8.35 -6.15 24.01
N LYS A 30 -8.00 -7.38 23.64
CA LYS A 30 -6.90 -8.12 24.25
C LYS A 30 -5.74 -8.40 23.30
N PHE A 31 -5.92 -8.25 21.99
CA PHE A 31 -4.88 -8.60 21.04
C PHE A 31 -5.09 -7.90 19.70
N VAL A 32 -4.05 -7.93 18.89
CA VAL A 32 -4.11 -7.50 17.50
C VAL A 32 -3.96 -8.74 16.62
N LYS A 33 -4.90 -8.94 15.72
CA LYS A 33 -4.86 -10.03 14.77
C LYS A 33 -4.34 -9.51 13.45
N VAL A 34 -3.37 -10.22 12.86
CA VAL A 34 -2.82 -9.87 11.56
C VAL A 34 -3.21 -10.97 10.58
N ILE A 35 -3.82 -10.59 9.49
CA ILE A 35 -4.15 -11.52 8.41
C ILE A 35 -3.18 -11.25 7.27
N ILE A 36 -2.37 -12.27 6.94
CA ILE A 36 -1.40 -12.19 5.86
C ILE A 36 -1.90 -13.06 4.73
N TYR A 37 -1.98 -12.48 3.53
CA TYR A 37 -2.48 -13.20 2.38
C TYR A 37 -1.34 -13.82 1.59
N THR A 38 -1.62 -14.96 0.95
CA THR A 38 -0.69 -15.57 0.01
C THR A 38 -0.60 -14.70 -1.24
N HIS A 39 0.41 -14.93 -2.06
CA HIS A 39 0.59 -14.18 -3.31
C HIS A 39 -0.68 -14.26 -4.15
N ARG A 40 -1.07 -13.10 -4.69
CA ARG A 40 -2.25 -12.97 -5.53
C ARG A 40 -1.92 -12.00 -6.65
N GLU A 41 -2.20 -12.40 -7.88
CA GLU A 41 -1.99 -11.50 -9.00
C GLU A 41 -2.97 -10.33 -8.94
N PHE A 42 -2.57 -9.23 -9.56
CA PHE A 42 -3.36 -8.00 -9.55
C PHE A 42 -4.81 -8.25 -10.00
N ARG A 43 -4.99 -9.03 -11.04
CA ARG A 43 -6.33 -9.31 -11.58
C ARG A 43 -7.24 -10.06 -10.61
N ASP A 44 -6.64 -10.77 -9.65
CA ASP A 44 -7.38 -11.55 -8.66
C ASP A 44 -7.61 -10.76 -7.37
N MET A 45 -7.07 -9.56 -7.26
CA MET A 45 -7.28 -8.70 -6.11
C MET A 45 -8.62 -7.99 -6.19
N THR A 46 -9.32 -7.88 -5.05
CA THR A 46 -10.52 -7.06 -4.98
C THR A 46 -10.16 -5.58 -5.04
N LYS A 47 -11.17 -4.73 -5.23
CA LYS A 47 -10.94 -3.28 -5.19
C LYS A 47 -10.37 -2.85 -3.84
N GLU A 48 -10.88 -3.42 -2.76
CA GLU A 48 -10.40 -3.11 -1.42
C GLU A 48 -8.96 -3.55 -1.23
N ASP A 49 -8.58 -4.71 -1.75
CA ASP A 49 -7.20 -5.19 -1.70
C ASP A 49 -6.26 -4.21 -2.40
N ARG A 50 -6.67 -3.72 -3.56
CA ARG A 50 -5.85 -2.79 -4.36
C ARG A 50 -5.70 -1.46 -3.65
N ILE A 51 -6.77 -0.95 -3.06
CA ILE A 51 -6.74 0.32 -2.32
C ILE A 51 -5.85 0.18 -1.08
N ARG A 52 -5.97 -0.92 -0.36
CA ARG A 52 -5.16 -1.15 0.84
C ARG A 52 -3.68 -1.24 0.48
N ALA A 53 -3.35 -1.94 -0.61
CA ALA A 53 -1.97 -2.03 -1.09
C ALA A 53 -1.43 -0.67 -1.52
N CYS A 54 -2.25 0.14 -2.18
CA CYS A 54 -1.89 1.49 -2.59
C CYS A 54 -1.57 2.35 -1.36
N TRP A 55 -2.43 2.32 -0.36
CA TRP A 55 -2.23 3.07 0.87
C TRP A 55 -0.94 2.65 1.58
N GLN A 56 -0.71 1.35 1.75
CA GLN A 56 0.49 0.87 2.42
C GLN A 56 1.75 1.22 1.65
N HIS A 57 1.72 1.10 0.34
CA HIS A 57 2.85 1.47 -0.49
C HIS A 57 3.20 2.96 -0.31
N CYS A 58 2.17 3.80 -0.29
CA CYS A 58 2.35 5.24 -0.07
C CYS A 58 2.98 5.52 1.30
N VAL A 59 2.51 4.84 2.35
CA VAL A 59 3.04 5.01 3.70
C VAL A 59 4.49 4.56 3.77
N ILE A 60 4.82 3.42 3.18
CA ILE A 60 6.19 2.90 3.19
C ILE A 60 7.13 3.87 2.48
N LYS A 61 6.73 4.38 1.33
CA LYS A 61 7.55 5.36 0.62
C LYS A 61 7.75 6.62 1.47
N TRP A 62 6.69 7.10 2.10
CA TRP A 62 6.77 8.28 2.96
C TRP A 62 7.75 8.09 4.11
N VAL A 63 7.66 6.97 4.85
CA VAL A 63 8.56 6.74 5.98
C VAL A 63 9.99 6.48 5.54
N SER A 64 10.18 6.07 4.29
CA SER A 64 11.51 5.89 3.70
C SER A 64 12.04 7.16 3.07
N LYS A 65 11.35 8.28 3.27
CA LYS A 65 11.71 9.60 2.70
C LYS A 65 11.66 9.61 1.17
N GLU A 66 10.74 8.82 0.63
CA GLU A 66 10.46 8.76 -0.79
C GLU A 66 8.99 9.07 -1.01
N PHE A 67 8.58 9.11 -2.26
CA PHE A 67 7.19 9.38 -2.59
C PHE A 67 6.66 8.31 -3.53
N MET A 68 5.42 7.89 -3.29
CA MET A 68 4.74 7.00 -4.22
C MET A 68 4.44 7.74 -5.52
N THR A 69 4.66 7.06 -6.62
CA THR A 69 4.27 7.55 -7.94
C THR A 69 3.45 6.46 -8.63
N ASN A 70 2.85 6.81 -9.77
CA ASN A 70 2.18 5.80 -10.59
C ASN A 70 3.15 4.68 -10.95
N THR A 71 4.38 5.05 -11.32
CA THR A 71 5.41 4.08 -11.70
C THR A 71 5.75 3.13 -10.55
N THR A 72 5.99 3.65 -9.34
CA THR A 72 6.34 2.79 -8.22
C THR A 72 5.19 1.86 -7.85
N LEU A 73 3.96 2.35 -7.94
CA LEU A 73 2.79 1.50 -7.64
C LEU A 73 2.58 0.43 -8.70
N ARG A 74 2.82 0.76 -9.98
CA ARG A 74 2.80 -0.27 -11.02
C ARG A 74 3.82 -1.36 -10.77
N GLU A 75 5.01 -0.99 -10.33
CA GLU A 75 6.04 -1.96 -9.96
C GLU A 75 5.59 -2.83 -8.79
N ARG A 76 4.96 -2.21 -7.78
CA ARG A 76 4.44 -2.93 -6.63
C ARG A 76 3.42 -4.00 -7.04
N PHE A 77 2.59 -3.72 -8.03
CA PHE A 77 1.59 -4.66 -8.55
C PHE A 77 2.13 -5.55 -9.66
N ASN A 78 3.41 -5.38 -10.04
CA ASN A 78 4.03 -6.13 -11.13
C ASN A 78 3.28 -5.95 -12.46
N LEU A 79 2.89 -4.71 -12.75
CA LEU A 79 2.16 -4.36 -13.96
C LEU A 79 3.09 -3.72 -14.98
N LYS A 80 3.14 -4.28 -16.19
CA LYS A 80 4.05 -3.82 -17.25
C LYS A 80 3.33 -3.50 -18.55
N GLY A 81 2.01 -3.57 -18.59
CA GLY A 81 1.22 -3.33 -19.79
C GLY A 81 1.00 -1.86 -20.09
N LYS A 82 0.63 -1.57 -21.33
CA LYS A 82 0.44 -0.19 -21.79
C LYS A 82 -0.73 0.51 -21.09
N ASN A 83 -1.78 -0.24 -20.76
CA ASN A 83 -2.98 0.32 -20.14
C ASN A 83 -2.91 0.37 -18.63
N ASP A 84 -1.82 -0.12 -18.04
CA ASP A 84 -1.71 -0.24 -16.59
C ASP A 84 -1.57 1.10 -15.91
N TYR A 85 -1.03 2.09 -16.61
CA TYR A 85 -0.97 3.45 -16.07
C TYR A 85 -2.37 3.96 -15.70
N VAL A 86 -3.35 3.75 -16.59
CA VAL A 86 -4.72 4.20 -16.37
C VAL A 86 -5.36 3.44 -15.20
N GLN A 87 -5.15 2.13 -15.15
CA GLN A 87 -5.69 1.32 -14.05
C GLN A 87 -5.15 1.78 -12.70
N VAL A 88 -3.84 2.00 -12.63
CA VAL A 88 -3.19 2.43 -11.39
C VAL A 88 -3.63 3.84 -11.01
N SER A 89 -3.81 4.73 -11.99
CA SER A 89 -4.34 6.07 -11.71
C SER A 89 -5.74 6.00 -11.10
N LYS A 90 -6.57 5.07 -11.53
CA LYS A 90 -7.90 4.87 -10.94
C LYS A 90 -7.82 4.39 -9.50
N ILE A 91 -6.88 3.50 -9.20
CA ILE A 91 -6.67 3.01 -7.84
C ILE A 91 -6.21 4.15 -6.93
N ILE A 92 -5.26 4.95 -7.40
CA ILE A 92 -4.77 6.10 -6.63
C ILE A 92 -5.92 7.06 -6.35
N ARG A 93 -6.73 7.36 -7.35
CA ARG A 93 -7.88 8.25 -7.17
C ARG A 93 -8.88 7.69 -6.16
N ALA A 94 -9.18 6.39 -6.24
CA ALA A 94 -10.09 5.75 -5.30
C ALA A 94 -9.52 5.81 -3.87
N THR A 95 -8.22 5.66 -3.72
CA THR A 95 -7.55 5.74 -2.42
C THR A 95 -7.63 7.17 -1.85
N ILE A 96 -7.50 8.18 -2.70
CA ILE A 96 -7.67 9.58 -2.29
C ILE A 96 -9.13 9.83 -1.87
N GLU A 97 -10.09 9.31 -2.63
CA GLU A 97 -11.51 9.47 -2.29
C GLU A 97 -11.87 8.84 -0.95
N LYS A 98 -11.18 7.78 -0.57
CA LYS A 98 -11.37 7.15 0.73
C LYS A 98 -10.69 7.91 1.87
N GLY A 99 -9.95 8.97 1.57
CA GLY A 99 -9.28 9.78 2.57
C GLY A 99 -8.03 9.15 3.16
N LEU A 100 -7.44 8.18 2.49
CA LEU A 100 -6.25 7.48 2.97
C LEU A 100 -4.96 8.16 2.53
N ILE A 101 -4.94 8.77 1.36
CA ILE A 101 -3.80 9.51 0.83
C ILE A 101 -4.29 10.83 0.26
N LYS A 102 -3.34 11.74 0.01
CA LYS A 102 -3.63 13.03 -0.59
C LYS A 102 -2.47 13.45 -1.46
N GLN A 103 -2.66 14.48 -2.27
CA GLN A 103 -1.57 15.14 -2.98
C GLN A 103 -1.12 16.36 -2.19
N ASP A 104 0.20 16.55 -2.11
CA ASP A 104 0.75 17.74 -1.46
C ASP A 104 0.81 18.90 -2.46
N GLU A 105 1.40 20.02 -2.05
CA GLU A 105 1.52 21.21 -2.88
C GLU A 105 2.30 20.97 -4.16
N SER A 106 3.19 19.98 -4.17
CA SER A 106 3.99 19.62 -5.34
C SER A 106 3.38 18.47 -6.13
N ASN A 107 2.10 18.15 -5.87
CA ASN A 107 1.36 17.07 -6.53
C ASN A 107 1.95 15.68 -6.28
N ARG A 108 2.66 15.51 -5.15
CA ARG A 108 3.18 14.22 -4.73
C ARG A 108 2.14 13.50 -3.89
N TYR A 109 2.09 12.19 -3.99
CA TYR A 109 1.16 11.39 -3.18
C TYR A 109 1.78 11.12 -1.82
N ILE A 110 1.07 11.50 -0.77
CA ILE A 110 1.52 11.32 0.60
C ILE A 110 0.35 10.77 1.43
N PRO A 111 0.63 10.15 2.59
CA PRO A 111 -0.46 9.72 3.48
C PRO A 111 -1.30 10.92 3.91
N ALA A 112 -2.61 10.67 4.10
CA ALA A 112 -3.53 11.77 4.44
C ALA A 112 -3.19 12.45 5.75
N TRP A 113 -2.57 11.71 6.69
CA TRP A 113 -2.18 12.26 7.99
C TRP A 113 -0.85 13.02 7.96
N ALA A 114 -0.15 12.98 6.86
CA ALA A 114 1.16 13.63 6.76
C ALA A 114 1.06 15.14 6.51
#